data_ceff99ca22a582491ed053df45c62170
#
_entry.id   ceff99ca22a582491ed053df45c62170
#
_cell.length_a   1.000
_cell.length_b   1.000
_cell.length_c   1.000
_cell.angle_alpha   90.00
_cell.angle_beta   90.00
_cell.angle_gamma   90.00
#
_symmetry.space_group_name_H-M   'P 1'
#
loop_
_entity.id
_entity.type
_entity.pdbx_description
1 polymer ?
#
loop_
_entity_poly.entity_id
_entity_poly.type
_entity_poly.pdbx_seq_one_letter_code
_entity_poly.pdbx_strand_id
1 'polypeptide(L)'
;FKTYGDEYTVMGLSSYGKPIFENELSQILYYTNFDYKLNLDYFVHQNQSIIEQDKQGQLMYKNLYSKKLIDLLGPERLKNDKMNQKYMDIAKSAQVIYEKVLFNLLNDLYEKYKIKNLTLSGGCAMNSVANGKILKNTSFEKIYISPNPGDAGGSIGSALLFLNNNKYEIVKDINYAYLGKDYDNDQIEKILIDKNLKSEFFTKKTSEEELLDIVTEELSNSKIVGWFQGKMEWGARALGNRSILADARNPDIKNIINSKIKRRESFRPFAPAIIGEYSKDWFETDKEVPYMSEVYNILEKKRKELPGITHVDGTGRLQTVTQSTNPRFYKLIKKFYEKTKIPILLNTSFNENEPIVESPKQAIDCFMRTNMDILVLENWIISRK
;
A
#
# COMPACT_ATOMS: atom_id res chain seq x y z
N PHE A 1 -10.32 9.45 -12.58
CA PHE A 1 -9.82 8.11 -12.28
C PHE A 1 -10.34 7.10 -13.30
N LYS A 2 -9.74 5.92 -13.36
CA LYS A 2 -10.25 4.84 -14.21
C LYS A 2 -11.58 4.32 -13.67
N THR A 3 -12.40 3.78 -14.56
CA THR A 3 -13.69 3.20 -14.18
C THR A 3 -13.55 1.98 -13.27
N TYR A 4 -12.41 1.28 -13.36
CA TYR A 4 -12.12 0.06 -12.61
C TYR A 4 -10.63 0.04 -12.19
N GLY A 5 -10.35 -0.35 -10.95
CA GLY A 5 -8.99 -0.52 -10.42
C GLY A 5 -8.36 0.71 -9.77
N ASP A 6 -9.10 1.83 -9.65
CA ASP A 6 -8.61 3.07 -9.00
C ASP A 6 -9.30 3.35 -7.63
N GLU A 7 -9.97 2.37 -7.03
CA GLU A 7 -10.68 2.47 -5.75
C GLU A 7 -9.74 2.93 -4.62
N TYR A 8 -8.51 2.45 -4.62
CA TYR A 8 -7.48 2.87 -3.66
C TYR A 8 -7.10 4.35 -3.81
N THR A 9 -7.26 4.94 -5.01
CA THR A 9 -7.02 6.35 -5.24
C THR A 9 -8.13 7.19 -4.62
N VAL A 10 -9.39 6.74 -4.72
CA VAL A 10 -10.56 7.36 -4.06
C VAL A 10 -10.40 7.28 -2.54
N MET A 11 -10.00 6.13 -2.00
CA MET A 11 -9.68 5.97 -0.57
C MET A 11 -8.60 6.99 -0.12
N GLY A 12 -7.51 7.15 -0.89
CA GLY A 12 -6.46 8.12 -0.59
C GLY A 12 -6.95 9.57 -0.67
N LEU A 13 -7.83 9.89 -1.62
CA LEU A 13 -8.44 11.22 -1.78
C LEU A 13 -9.36 11.59 -0.62
N SER A 14 -9.98 10.60 0.03
CA SER A 14 -10.92 10.81 1.13
C SER A 14 -10.34 11.59 2.31
N SER A 15 -9.01 11.56 2.51
CA SER A 15 -8.34 12.32 3.58
C SER A 15 -8.36 13.83 3.37
N TYR A 16 -8.63 14.32 2.15
CA TYR A 16 -8.69 15.74 1.80
C TYR A 16 -10.09 16.34 1.86
N GLY A 17 -11.12 15.51 1.99
CA GLY A 17 -12.52 15.91 1.93
C GLY A 17 -13.18 16.06 3.29
N LYS A 18 -14.40 16.65 3.24
CA LYS A 18 -15.37 16.71 4.34
C LYS A 18 -16.58 15.82 4.01
N PRO A 19 -17.22 15.17 4.99
CA PRO A 19 -18.31 14.23 4.72
C PRO A 19 -19.68 14.93 4.54
N ILE A 20 -19.75 15.88 3.60
CA ILE A 20 -20.95 16.70 3.40
C ILE A 20 -22.01 16.07 2.47
N PHE A 21 -21.69 14.95 1.80
CA PHE A 21 -22.60 14.19 0.92
C PHE A 21 -23.09 12.88 1.58
N GLU A 22 -23.11 12.80 2.92
CA GLU A 22 -23.53 11.57 3.60
C GLU A 22 -24.99 11.23 3.35
N ASN A 23 -25.86 12.23 3.31
CA ASN A 23 -27.29 12.03 3.07
C ASN A 23 -27.56 11.49 1.66
N GLU A 24 -26.86 12.03 0.66
CA GLU A 24 -26.94 11.60 -0.74
C GLU A 24 -26.43 10.16 -0.89
N LEU A 25 -25.25 9.88 -0.35
CA LEU A 25 -24.62 8.56 -0.51
C LEU A 25 -25.31 7.47 0.33
N SER A 26 -26.00 7.83 1.42
CA SER A 26 -26.82 6.89 2.17
C SER A 26 -28.06 6.39 1.40
N GLN A 27 -28.45 7.09 0.33
CA GLN A 27 -29.50 6.61 -0.58
C GLN A 27 -28.99 5.51 -1.53
N ILE A 28 -27.67 5.42 -1.70
CA ILE A 28 -26.99 4.49 -2.61
C ILE A 28 -26.61 3.21 -1.87
N LEU A 29 -25.90 3.36 -0.74
CA LEU A 29 -25.44 2.26 0.09
C LEU A 29 -25.90 2.48 1.53
N TYR A 30 -26.62 1.51 2.08
CA TYR A 30 -27.13 1.58 3.45
C TYR A 30 -27.18 0.22 4.12
N TYR A 31 -26.98 0.24 5.43
CA TYR A 31 -27.09 -0.94 6.28
C TYR A 31 -28.57 -1.29 6.51
N THR A 32 -28.83 -2.59 6.54
CA THR A 32 -30.10 -3.19 6.99
C THR A 32 -29.75 -4.31 7.96
N ASN A 33 -30.64 -4.65 8.88
CA ASN A 33 -30.40 -5.66 9.92
C ASN A 33 -29.64 -6.91 9.40
N PHE A 34 -28.40 -7.12 9.81
CA PHE A 34 -27.47 -8.17 9.35
C PHE A 34 -27.15 -8.18 7.85
N ASP A 35 -27.43 -7.10 7.14
CA ASP A 35 -27.26 -7.01 5.70
C ASP A 35 -26.98 -5.56 5.27
N TYR A 36 -26.68 -5.36 4.02
CA TYR A 36 -26.61 -4.05 3.37
C TYR A 36 -27.34 -4.06 2.05
N LYS A 37 -27.76 -2.91 1.60
CA LYS A 37 -28.38 -2.73 0.29
C LYS A 37 -27.64 -1.69 -0.53
N LEU A 38 -27.42 -2.05 -1.79
CA LEU A 38 -26.96 -1.15 -2.83
C LEU A 38 -28.18 -0.81 -3.70
N ASN A 39 -28.51 0.46 -3.81
CA ASN A 39 -29.59 0.91 -4.68
C ASN A 39 -29.13 0.92 -6.13
N LEU A 40 -29.53 -0.10 -6.86
CA LEU A 40 -29.08 -0.34 -8.24
C LEU A 40 -29.58 0.70 -9.24
N ASP A 41 -30.57 1.54 -8.91
CA ASP A 41 -31.03 2.63 -9.79
C ASP A 41 -29.91 3.64 -10.10
N TYR A 42 -28.91 3.74 -9.24
CA TYR A 42 -27.74 4.60 -9.44
C TYR A 42 -26.66 4.00 -10.33
N PHE A 43 -26.84 2.76 -10.79
CA PHE A 43 -25.89 2.01 -11.60
C PHE A 43 -26.53 1.47 -12.87
N VAL A 44 -25.70 1.04 -13.82
CA VAL A 44 -26.19 0.51 -15.12
C VAL A 44 -25.71 -0.93 -15.38
N HIS A 45 -24.72 -1.43 -14.63
CA HIS A 45 -24.08 -2.72 -14.90
C HIS A 45 -25.01 -3.93 -14.76
N GLN A 46 -26.12 -3.84 -14.04
CA GLN A 46 -27.12 -4.90 -13.92
C GLN A 46 -27.99 -5.06 -15.16
N ASN A 47 -28.08 -4.02 -16.02
CA ASN A 47 -28.97 -3.97 -17.18
C ASN A 47 -28.21 -3.83 -18.52
N GLN A 48 -26.92 -3.51 -18.47
CA GLN A 48 -26.13 -3.20 -19.66
C GLN A 48 -24.74 -3.78 -19.52
N SER A 49 -24.14 -4.22 -20.65
CA SER A 49 -22.71 -4.52 -20.67
C SER A 49 -21.91 -3.25 -20.47
N ILE A 50 -21.01 -3.27 -19.49
CA ILE A 50 -20.06 -2.19 -19.20
C ILE A 50 -18.70 -2.44 -19.86
N ILE A 51 -18.54 -3.57 -20.53
CA ILE A 51 -17.32 -3.95 -21.23
C ILE A 51 -17.64 -3.97 -22.73
N GLU A 52 -16.85 -3.25 -23.50
CA GLU A 52 -16.87 -3.25 -24.97
C GLU A 52 -15.45 -3.51 -25.48
N GLN A 53 -15.37 -3.99 -26.70
CA GLN A 53 -14.12 -4.06 -27.45
C GLN A 53 -14.06 -2.88 -28.42
N ASP A 54 -12.91 -2.22 -28.47
CA ASP A 54 -12.64 -1.24 -29.52
C ASP A 54 -12.37 -1.93 -30.88
N LYS A 55 -12.15 -1.14 -31.92
CA LYS A 55 -11.87 -1.65 -33.27
C LYS A 55 -10.58 -2.50 -33.37
N GLN A 56 -9.70 -2.42 -32.37
CA GLN A 56 -8.46 -3.18 -32.24
C GLN A 56 -8.61 -4.40 -31.32
N GLY A 57 -9.82 -4.65 -30.78
CA GLY A 57 -10.09 -5.75 -29.85
C GLY A 57 -9.68 -5.48 -28.40
N GLN A 58 -9.31 -4.24 -28.06
CA GLN A 58 -8.98 -3.87 -26.68
C GLN A 58 -10.25 -3.68 -25.85
N LEU A 59 -10.24 -4.18 -24.62
CA LEU A 59 -11.35 -4.02 -23.69
C LEU A 59 -11.44 -2.57 -23.21
N MET A 60 -12.61 -1.98 -23.40
CA MET A 60 -12.97 -0.66 -22.87
C MET A 60 -14.08 -0.79 -21.85
N TYR A 61 -13.95 -0.04 -20.76
CA TYR A 61 -14.98 0.02 -19.72
C TYR A 61 -15.83 1.26 -19.88
N LYS A 62 -17.16 1.08 -19.97
CA LYS A 62 -18.14 2.17 -19.90
C LYS A 62 -18.33 2.64 -18.46
N ASN A 63 -19.02 3.76 -18.31
CA ASN A 63 -19.42 4.24 -16.98
C ASN A 63 -20.31 3.22 -16.27
N LEU A 64 -20.04 2.99 -14.99
CA LEU A 64 -20.82 2.10 -14.12
C LEU A 64 -22.11 2.75 -13.60
N TYR A 65 -22.17 4.07 -13.57
CA TYR A 65 -23.22 4.85 -12.94
C TYR A 65 -24.27 5.33 -13.94
N SER A 66 -25.49 5.48 -13.43
CA SER A 66 -26.64 5.99 -14.18
C SER A 66 -26.71 7.52 -14.14
N LYS A 67 -27.60 8.08 -14.99
CA LYS A 67 -27.92 9.52 -14.94
C LYS A 67 -28.43 9.95 -13.55
N LYS A 68 -29.15 9.08 -12.84
CA LYS A 68 -29.66 9.36 -11.47
C LYS A 68 -28.54 9.70 -10.50
N LEU A 69 -27.35 9.07 -10.65
CA LEU A 69 -26.19 9.41 -9.83
C LEU A 69 -25.64 10.80 -10.16
N ILE A 70 -25.61 11.17 -11.44
CA ILE A 70 -25.21 12.51 -11.89
C ILE A 70 -26.19 13.57 -11.35
N ASP A 71 -27.49 13.29 -11.41
CA ASP A 71 -28.53 14.20 -10.88
C ASP A 71 -28.40 14.37 -9.35
N LEU A 72 -27.98 13.33 -8.63
CA LEU A 72 -27.79 13.36 -7.18
C LEU A 72 -26.52 14.10 -6.75
N LEU A 73 -25.37 13.79 -7.38
CA LEU A 73 -24.05 14.29 -6.97
C LEU A 73 -23.54 15.43 -7.86
N GLY A 74 -24.29 15.76 -8.92
CA GLY A 74 -23.89 16.71 -9.96
C GLY A 74 -22.93 16.10 -10.99
N PRO A 75 -22.48 16.92 -11.96
CA PRO A 75 -21.72 16.44 -13.13
C PRO A 75 -20.46 15.68 -12.74
N GLU A 76 -20.17 14.64 -13.53
CA GLU A 76 -18.97 13.85 -13.43
C GLU A 76 -17.69 14.69 -13.66
N ARG A 77 -16.57 14.22 -13.13
CA ARG A 77 -15.26 14.79 -13.40
C ARG A 77 -14.71 14.21 -14.71
N LEU A 78 -14.46 15.04 -15.68
CA LEU A 78 -13.80 14.63 -16.91
C LEU A 78 -12.29 14.44 -16.68
N LYS A 79 -11.64 13.69 -17.58
CA LYS A 79 -10.20 13.32 -17.46
C LYS A 79 -9.28 14.52 -17.24
N ASN A 80 -9.60 15.65 -17.91
CA ASN A 80 -8.78 16.86 -17.89
C ASN A 80 -9.21 17.88 -16.83
N ASP A 81 -10.29 17.61 -16.10
CA ASP A 81 -10.76 18.52 -15.06
C ASP A 81 -9.81 18.51 -13.86
N LYS A 82 -9.56 19.69 -13.31
CA LYS A 82 -8.79 19.82 -12.07
C LYS A 82 -9.54 19.16 -10.91
N MET A 83 -8.79 18.47 -10.04
CA MET A 83 -9.32 18.01 -8.78
C MET A 83 -9.74 19.21 -7.93
N ASN A 84 -10.98 19.21 -7.45
CA ASN A 84 -11.52 20.27 -6.61
C ASN A 84 -12.13 19.71 -5.32
N GLN A 85 -12.53 20.58 -4.40
CA GLN A 85 -13.02 20.21 -3.08
C GLN A 85 -14.25 19.30 -3.14
N LYS A 86 -15.18 19.52 -4.09
CA LYS A 86 -16.39 18.69 -4.26
C LYS A 86 -16.04 17.20 -4.42
N TYR A 87 -15.05 16.86 -5.27
CA TYR A 87 -14.68 15.45 -5.49
C TYR A 87 -13.96 14.84 -4.29
N MET A 88 -13.22 15.64 -3.52
CA MET A 88 -12.63 15.24 -2.25
C MET A 88 -13.73 14.96 -1.21
N ASP A 89 -14.76 15.79 -1.16
CA ASP A 89 -15.89 15.65 -0.24
C ASP A 89 -16.76 14.43 -0.58
N ILE A 90 -16.99 14.16 -1.87
CA ILE A 90 -17.66 12.92 -2.31
C ILE A 90 -16.82 11.69 -1.90
N ALA A 91 -15.49 11.70 -2.12
CA ALA A 91 -14.64 10.60 -1.71
C ALA A 91 -14.65 10.37 -0.20
N LYS A 92 -14.63 11.46 0.60
CA LYS A 92 -14.76 11.39 2.06
C LYS A 92 -16.08 10.82 2.50
N SER A 93 -17.16 11.31 1.92
CA SER A 93 -18.54 10.87 2.25
C SER A 93 -18.73 9.40 1.89
N ALA A 94 -18.19 8.95 0.74
CA ALA A 94 -18.22 7.54 0.35
C ALA A 94 -17.47 6.65 1.34
N GLN A 95 -16.27 7.08 1.79
CA GLN A 95 -15.49 6.35 2.80
C GLN A 95 -16.27 6.26 4.14
N VAL A 96 -16.93 7.35 4.57
CA VAL A 96 -17.71 7.36 5.81
C VAL A 96 -18.93 6.43 5.72
N ILE A 97 -19.67 6.46 4.61
CA ILE A 97 -20.82 5.55 4.42
C ILE A 97 -20.36 4.09 4.38
N TYR A 98 -19.28 3.79 3.66
CA TYR A 98 -18.69 2.45 3.65
C TYR A 98 -18.32 1.99 5.07
N GLU A 99 -17.63 2.82 5.85
CA GLU A 99 -17.23 2.51 7.23
C GLU A 99 -18.46 2.27 8.14
N LYS A 100 -19.50 3.10 8.04
CA LYS A 100 -20.74 2.94 8.80
C LYS A 100 -21.40 1.57 8.51
N VAL A 101 -21.51 1.21 7.25
CA VAL A 101 -22.10 -0.08 6.85
C VAL A 101 -21.25 -1.23 7.33
N LEU A 102 -19.93 -1.17 7.12
CA LEU A 102 -18.98 -2.21 7.53
C LEU A 102 -19.03 -2.45 9.04
N PHE A 103 -18.94 -1.38 9.84
CA PHE A 103 -18.91 -1.53 11.30
C PHE A 103 -20.23 -2.04 11.88
N ASN A 104 -21.37 -1.67 11.32
CA ASN A 104 -22.65 -2.23 11.72
C ASN A 104 -22.72 -3.74 11.44
N LEU A 105 -22.34 -4.17 10.23
CA LEU A 105 -22.28 -5.60 9.88
C LEU A 105 -21.33 -6.39 10.81
N LEU A 106 -20.17 -5.82 11.11
CA LEU A 106 -19.19 -6.45 12.01
C LEU A 106 -19.72 -6.54 13.45
N ASN A 107 -20.42 -5.53 13.93
CA ASN A 107 -21.03 -5.55 15.25
C ASN A 107 -22.16 -6.59 15.33
N ASP A 108 -22.99 -6.71 14.30
CA ASP A 108 -24.01 -7.76 14.23
C ASP A 108 -23.37 -9.17 14.27
N LEU A 109 -22.29 -9.37 13.50
CA LEU A 109 -21.56 -10.64 13.51
C LEU A 109 -20.99 -10.93 14.90
N TYR A 110 -20.41 -9.94 15.56
CA TYR A 110 -19.92 -10.11 16.93
C TYR A 110 -21.06 -10.44 17.90
N GLU A 111 -22.19 -9.71 17.83
CA GLU A 111 -23.36 -9.97 18.69
C GLU A 111 -23.91 -11.39 18.51
N LYS A 112 -23.94 -11.86 17.27
CA LYS A 112 -24.43 -13.21 16.94
C LYS A 112 -23.49 -14.33 17.39
N TYR A 113 -22.20 -14.18 17.18
CA TYR A 113 -21.25 -15.28 17.39
C TYR A 113 -20.38 -15.14 18.64
N LYS A 114 -20.24 -13.95 19.19
CA LYS A 114 -19.41 -13.63 20.39
C LYS A 114 -17.95 -14.12 20.27
N ILE A 115 -17.42 -14.18 19.05
CA ILE A 115 -16.03 -14.55 18.76
C ILE A 115 -15.19 -13.28 18.71
N LYS A 116 -14.12 -13.21 19.49
CA LYS A 116 -13.28 -12.01 19.64
C LYS A 116 -12.28 -11.79 18.51
N ASN A 117 -12.00 -12.83 17.71
CA ASN A 117 -11.04 -12.79 16.62
C ASN A 117 -11.80 -12.65 15.29
N LEU A 118 -11.36 -11.70 14.45
CA LEU A 118 -11.89 -11.45 13.12
C LEU A 118 -10.82 -11.76 12.08
N THR A 119 -11.19 -12.47 11.02
CA THR A 119 -10.42 -12.53 9.77
C THR A 119 -11.18 -11.80 8.69
N LEU A 120 -10.49 -10.97 7.91
CA LEU A 120 -11.09 -10.20 6.85
C LEU A 120 -10.39 -10.49 5.52
N SER A 121 -11.18 -10.82 4.50
CA SER A 121 -10.71 -11.09 3.14
C SER A 121 -11.69 -10.53 2.10
N GLY A 122 -11.32 -10.59 0.82
CA GLY A 122 -12.02 -9.96 -0.28
C GLY A 122 -11.44 -8.59 -0.64
N GLY A 123 -11.82 -8.02 -1.78
CA GLY A 123 -11.32 -6.72 -2.26
C GLY A 123 -11.54 -5.58 -1.25
N CYS A 124 -12.65 -5.60 -0.51
CA CYS A 124 -12.95 -4.61 0.53
C CYS A 124 -11.96 -4.64 1.71
N ALA A 125 -11.32 -5.78 1.99
CA ALA A 125 -10.28 -5.90 3.00
C ALA A 125 -8.98 -5.15 2.65
N MET A 126 -8.87 -4.61 1.44
CA MET A 126 -7.78 -3.71 1.03
C MET A 126 -8.00 -2.26 1.47
N ASN A 127 -9.17 -1.91 2.02
CA ASN A 127 -9.44 -0.57 2.55
C ASN A 127 -8.75 -0.36 3.90
N SER A 128 -7.48 0.01 3.84
CA SER A 128 -6.65 0.20 5.04
C SER A 128 -7.13 1.31 5.97
N VAL A 129 -7.87 2.28 5.47
CA VAL A 129 -8.46 3.38 6.28
C VAL A 129 -9.57 2.83 7.18
N ALA A 130 -10.47 2.00 6.65
CA ALA A 130 -11.49 1.34 7.46
C ALA A 130 -10.89 0.31 8.40
N ASN A 131 -9.93 -0.51 7.90
CA ASN A 131 -9.31 -1.58 8.67
C ASN A 131 -8.69 -1.10 9.99
N GLY A 132 -7.94 0.02 9.95
CA GLY A 132 -7.33 0.60 11.16
C GLY A 132 -8.33 1.10 12.20
N LYS A 133 -9.62 1.21 11.84
CA LYS A 133 -10.69 1.67 12.72
C LYS A 133 -11.56 0.52 13.28
N ILE A 134 -11.44 -0.71 12.75
CA ILE A 134 -12.32 -1.82 13.12
C ILE A 134 -12.30 -2.07 14.62
N LEU A 135 -11.13 -2.27 15.23
CA LEU A 135 -11.04 -2.58 16.66
C LEU A 135 -11.53 -1.45 17.57
N LYS A 136 -11.52 -0.20 17.09
CA LYS A 136 -12.04 0.96 17.84
C LYS A 136 -13.57 1.08 17.74
N ASN A 137 -14.18 0.56 16.66
CA ASN A 137 -15.59 0.73 16.36
C ASN A 137 -16.40 -0.56 16.48
N THR A 138 -15.77 -1.65 16.89
CA THR A 138 -16.40 -2.96 17.07
C THR A 138 -15.89 -3.62 18.34
N SER A 139 -16.56 -4.69 18.77
CA SER A 139 -16.17 -5.46 19.94
C SER A 139 -15.14 -6.56 19.66
N PHE A 140 -14.57 -6.64 18.46
CA PHE A 140 -13.48 -7.54 18.16
C PHE A 140 -12.19 -7.10 18.87
N GLU A 141 -11.41 -8.07 19.37
CA GLU A 141 -10.14 -7.81 20.06
C GLU A 141 -8.93 -8.02 19.14
N LYS A 142 -9.06 -8.90 18.15
CA LYS A 142 -7.99 -9.19 17.18
C LYS A 142 -8.52 -9.22 15.75
N ILE A 143 -7.73 -8.71 14.84
CA ILE A 143 -8.01 -8.80 13.41
C ILE A 143 -6.81 -9.39 12.68
N TYR A 144 -7.08 -10.26 11.71
CA TYR A 144 -6.10 -10.75 10.76
C TYR A 144 -6.53 -10.39 9.33
N ILE A 145 -5.64 -9.74 8.62
CA ILE A 145 -5.78 -9.42 7.20
C ILE A 145 -4.53 -9.95 6.51
N SER A 146 -4.71 -10.82 5.53
CA SER A 146 -3.57 -11.42 4.82
C SER A 146 -2.79 -10.36 4.00
N PRO A 147 -1.53 -10.61 3.61
CA PRO A 147 -0.76 -9.69 2.75
C PRO A 147 -1.42 -9.47 1.39
N ASN A 148 -2.23 -10.41 0.93
CA ASN A 148 -3.04 -10.30 -0.29
C ASN A 148 -4.48 -10.73 0.00
N PRO A 149 -5.31 -9.85 0.57
CA PRO A 149 -6.66 -10.21 0.99
C PRO A 149 -7.65 -10.31 -0.17
N GLY A 150 -7.32 -9.79 -1.37
CA GLY A 150 -8.16 -9.86 -2.57
C GLY A 150 -8.20 -11.25 -3.21
N ASP A 151 -8.72 -11.31 -4.45
CA ASP A 151 -8.97 -12.58 -5.18
C ASP A 151 -7.73 -13.47 -5.30
N ALA A 152 -6.55 -12.89 -5.51
CA ALA A 152 -5.30 -13.64 -5.59
C ALA A 152 -4.97 -14.41 -4.29
N GLY A 153 -5.51 -14.00 -3.14
CA GLY A 153 -5.37 -14.72 -1.86
C GLY A 153 -5.99 -16.10 -1.87
N GLY A 154 -6.96 -16.35 -2.74
CA GLY A 154 -7.57 -17.64 -2.94
C GLY A 154 -6.57 -18.74 -3.33
N SER A 155 -5.44 -18.40 -3.94
CA SER A 155 -4.38 -19.37 -4.29
C SER A 155 -3.77 -20.03 -3.04
N ILE A 156 -3.41 -19.24 -2.03
CA ILE A 156 -2.94 -19.78 -0.73
C ILE A 156 -4.08 -20.43 0.04
N GLY A 157 -5.26 -19.78 0.04
CA GLY A 157 -6.44 -20.28 0.74
C GLY A 157 -6.82 -21.69 0.28
N SER A 158 -6.82 -21.96 -1.02
CA SER A 158 -7.13 -23.30 -1.57
C SER A 158 -6.07 -24.34 -1.22
N ALA A 159 -4.78 -23.97 -1.26
CA ALA A 159 -3.70 -24.85 -0.85
C ALA A 159 -3.78 -25.22 0.64
N LEU A 160 -4.00 -24.23 1.51
CA LEU A 160 -4.17 -24.46 2.95
C LEU A 160 -5.42 -25.28 3.27
N LEU A 161 -6.53 -25.06 2.54
CA LEU A 161 -7.75 -25.85 2.69
C LEU A 161 -7.52 -27.31 2.33
N PHE A 162 -6.81 -27.56 1.21
CA PHE A 162 -6.44 -28.93 0.80
C PHE A 162 -5.58 -29.61 1.87
N LEU A 163 -4.55 -28.94 2.37
CA LEU A 163 -3.68 -29.50 3.43
C LEU A 163 -4.49 -29.83 4.70
N ASN A 164 -5.34 -28.91 5.14
CA ASN A 164 -6.18 -29.09 6.31
C ASN A 164 -7.16 -30.26 6.16
N ASN A 165 -7.86 -30.35 5.02
CA ASN A 165 -8.85 -31.38 4.76
C ASN A 165 -8.21 -32.79 4.68
N ASN A 166 -6.97 -32.88 4.23
CA ASN A 166 -6.22 -34.12 4.14
C ASN A 166 -5.34 -34.39 5.37
N LYS A 167 -5.46 -33.57 6.43
CA LYS A 167 -4.71 -33.69 7.70
C LYS A 167 -3.19 -33.66 7.51
N TYR A 168 -2.70 -32.98 6.48
CA TYR A 168 -1.29 -32.67 6.36
C TYR A 168 -0.86 -31.62 7.36
N GLU A 169 0.38 -31.69 7.80
CA GLU A 169 0.95 -30.68 8.67
C GLU A 169 1.07 -29.34 7.93
N ILE A 170 0.52 -28.28 8.52
CA ILE A 170 0.64 -26.92 8.02
C ILE A 170 1.82 -26.28 8.73
N VAL A 171 2.82 -25.83 7.96
CA VAL A 171 3.96 -25.10 8.50
C VAL A 171 3.47 -23.78 9.09
N LYS A 172 3.60 -23.63 10.41
CA LYS A 172 3.03 -22.49 11.15
C LYS A 172 3.78 -21.18 10.98
N ASP A 173 5.07 -21.25 10.64
CA ASP A 173 5.97 -20.09 10.61
C ASP A 173 6.25 -19.57 9.20
N ILE A 174 5.37 -19.84 8.23
CA ILE A 174 5.52 -19.29 6.90
C ILE A 174 5.16 -17.80 6.93
N ASN A 175 6.12 -16.95 6.55
CA ASN A 175 5.81 -15.56 6.25
C ASN A 175 5.18 -15.47 4.86
N TYR A 176 3.87 -15.50 4.80
CA TYR A 176 3.07 -15.48 3.56
C TYR A 176 3.25 -14.20 2.73
N ALA A 177 3.94 -13.19 3.24
CA ALA A 177 4.20 -11.98 2.46
C ALA A 177 5.34 -12.14 1.46
N TYR A 178 6.33 -13.03 1.70
CA TYR A 178 7.54 -13.16 0.88
C TYR A 178 7.60 -14.54 0.22
N LEU A 179 6.74 -14.76 -0.78
CA LEU A 179 6.61 -16.03 -1.49
C LEU A 179 7.08 -15.96 -2.95
N GLY A 180 7.42 -14.75 -3.43
CA GLY A 180 7.86 -14.56 -4.79
C GLY A 180 9.32 -14.96 -5.00
N LYS A 181 9.82 -14.66 -6.19
CA LYS A 181 11.15 -15.04 -6.64
C LYS A 181 12.25 -14.26 -5.92
N ASP A 182 13.35 -14.91 -5.66
CA ASP A 182 14.61 -14.34 -5.17
C ASP A 182 15.72 -14.47 -6.21
N TYR A 183 16.81 -13.75 -5.98
CA TYR A 183 18.00 -13.75 -6.84
C TYR A 183 19.24 -13.66 -5.95
N ASP A 184 20.21 -14.54 -6.18
CA ASP A 184 21.49 -14.50 -5.49
C ASP A 184 22.46 -13.48 -6.12
N ASN A 185 23.58 -13.24 -5.43
CA ASN A 185 24.59 -12.28 -5.89
C ASN A 185 25.25 -12.67 -7.21
N ASP A 186 25.37 -13.97 -7.52
CA ASP A 186 26.02 -14.44 -8.74
C ASP A 186 25.09 -14.27 -9.96
N GLN A 187 23.80 -14.48 -9.77
CA GLN A 187 22.78 -14.18 -10.78
C GLN A 187 22.73 -12.68 -11.08
N ILE A 188 22.81 -11.85 -10.05
CA ILE A 188 22.83 -10.39 -10.18
C ILE A 188 24.10 -9.95 -10.92
N GLU A 189 25.26 -10.49 -10.58
CA GLU A 189 26.54 -10.17 -11.23
C GLU A 189 26.50 -10.45 -12.73
N LYS A 190 25.98 -11.59 -13.15
CA LYS A 190 25.78 -11.93 -14.56
C LYS A 190 24.90 -10.89 -15.27
N ILE A 191 23.78 -10.50 -14.66
CA ILE A 191 22.87 -9.48 -15.22
C ILE A 191 23.57 -8.12 -15.34
N LEU A 192 24.39 -7.72 -14.37
CA LEU A 192 25.15 -6.48 -14.39
C LEU A 192 26.19 -6.46 -15.53
N ILE A 193 26.88 -7.58 -15.76
CA ILE A 193 27.84 -7.76 -16.87
C ILE A 193 27.09 -7.66 -18.21
N ASP A 194 26.01 -8.41 -18.38
CA ASP A 194 25.22 -8.43 -19.61
C ASP A 194 24.63 -7.05 -19.97
N LYS A 195 24.26 -6.27 -18.97
CA LYS A 195 23.71 -4.92 -19.15
C LYS A 195 24.76 -3.89 -19.53
N ASN A 196 26.07 -4.17 -19.35
CA ASN A 196 27.19 -3.28 -19.65
C ASN A 196 26.88 -1.83 -19.25
N LEU A 197 26.62 -1.63 -17.93
CA LEU A 197 26.17 -0.36 -17.39
C LEU A 197 27.13 0.76 -17.81
N LYS A 198 26.57 1.82 -18.38
CA LYS A 198 27.31 2.94 -18.95
C LYS A 198 28.31 3.53 -17.95
N SER A 199 29.32 4.20 -18.46
CA SER A 199 30.36 4.88 -17.66
C SER A 199 29.84 5.91 -16.63
N GLU A 200 28.56 6.25 -16.67
CA GLU A 200 27.86 7.18 -15.73
C GLU A 200 27.44 6.53 -14.40
N PHE A 201 27.57 5.19 -14.27
CA PHE A 201 27.23 4.49 -13.03
C PHE A 201 28.43 3.88 -12.38
N PHE A 202 28.48 3.98 -11.04
CA PHE A 202 29.39 3.21 -10.22
C PHE A 202 28.70 1.92 -9.78
N THR A 203 29.42 0.80 -9.87
CA THR A 203 28.91 -0.51 -9.44
C THR A 203 29.90 -1.12 -8.44
N LYS A 204 29.45 -1.44 -7.24
CA LYS A 204 30.27 -1.99 -6.17
C LYS A 204 29.56 -3.15 -5.49
N LYS A 205 30.27 -4.30 -5.33
CA LYS A 205 29.85 -5.39 -4.45
C LYS A 205 30.42 -5.16 -3.06
N THR A 206 29.59 -5.34 -2.02
CA THR A 206 29.98 -5.06 -0.62
C THR A 206 29.61 -6.23 0.30
N SER A 207 30.05 -6.19 1.54
CA SER A 207 29.48 -6.99 2.62
C SER A 207 28.11 -6.46 3.01
N GLU A 208 27.27 -7.25 3.71
CA GLU A 208 25.97 -6.77 4.21
C GLU A 208 26.13 -5.58 5.14
N GLU A 209 27.14 -5.61 6.02
CA GLU A 209 27.34 -4.54 6.99
C GLU A 209 27.73 -3.22 6.32
N GLU A 210 28.71 -3.25 5.43
CA GLU A 210 29.12 -2.08 4.64
C GLU A 210 27.98 -1.54 3.78
N LEU A 211 27.16 -2.43 3.19
CA LEU A 211 25.98 -2.06 2.42
C LEU A 211 25.01 -1.23 3.28
N LEU A 212 24.69 -1.75 4.45
CA LEU A 212 23.74 -1.09 5.36
C LEU A 212 24.27 0.25 5.86
N ASP A 213 25.57 0.39 6.08
CA ASP A 213 26.20 1.65 6.47
C ASP A 213 26.11 2.67 5.33
N ILE A 214 26.48 2.31 4.12
CA ILE A 214 26.38 3.18 2.94
C ILE A 214 24.94 3.62 2.71
N VAL A 215 23.98 2.67 2.70
CA VAL A 215 22.58 2.98 2.44
C VAL A 215 22.00 3.86 3.55
N THR A 216 22.38 3.63 4.81
CA THR A 216 21.97 4.48 5.94
C THR A 216 22.49 5.90 5.78
N GLU A 217 23.75 6.07 5.39
CA GLU A 217 24.34 7.38 5.12
C GLU A 217 23.60 8.13 4.03
N GLU A 218 23.38 7.48 2.90
CA GLU A 218 22.71 8.07 1.74
C GLU A 218 21.24 8.42 2.03
N LEU A 219 20.49 7.54 2.72
CA LEU A 219 19.12 7.84 3.16
C LEU A 219 19.10 9.06 4.10
N SER A 220 20.06 9.13 5.05
CA SER A 220 20.13 10.26 6.00
C SER A 220 20.46 11.60 5.33
N ASN A 221 21.08 11.55 4.14
CA ASN A 221 21.34 12.67 3.25
C ASN A 221 20.21 12.94 2.26
N SER A 222 19.00 12.40 2.53
CA SER A 222 17.79 12.57 1.71
C SER A 222 17.87 11.99 0.29
N LYS A 223 18.75 11.04 0.06
CA LYS A 223 18.82 10.28 -1.20
C LYS A 223 17.69 9.26 -1.29
N ILE A 224 17.28 8.95 -2.51
CA ILE A 224 16.22 7.98 -2.80
C ILE A 224 16.87 6.68 -3.27
N VAL A 225 16.54 5.60 -2.57
CA VAL A 225 17.14 4.28 -2.78
C VAL A 225 16.12 3.31 -3.36
N GLY A 226 16.42 2.75 -4.54
CA GLY A 226 15.77 1.54 -5.03
C GLY A 226 16.33 0.33 -4.26
N TRP A 227 15.49 -0.37 -3.52
CA TRP A 227 15.87 -1.45 -2.62
C TRP A 227 15.28 -2.78 -3.08
N PHE A 228 16.15 -3.67 -3.57
CA PHE A 228 15.80 -4.98 -4.11
C PHE A 228 16.54 -6.08 -3.34
N GLN A 229 15.79 -6.86 -2.53
CA GLN A 229 16.34 -7.83 -1.59
C GLN A 229 15.49 -9.09 -1.53
N GLY A 230 16.11 -10.25 -1.33
CA GLY A 230 15.46 -11.53 -1.01
C GLY A 230 14.23 -11.85 -1.87
N LYS A 231 13.33 -12.63 -1.33
CA LYS A 231 12.08 -13.03 -2.01
C LYS A 231 11.14 -11.84 -2.19
N MET A 232 10.58 -11.71 -3.41
CA MET A 232 9.57 -10.69 -3.70
C MET A 232 8.32 -10.86 -2.81
N GLU A 233 7.73 -9.75 -2.43
CA GLU A 233 6.42 -9.74 -1.75
C GLU A 233 5.33 -10.32 -2.65
N TRP A 234 4.45 -11.11 -2.05
CA TRP A 234 3.22 -11.57 -2.66
C TRP A 234 2.06 -10.74 -2.13
N GLY A 235 1.52 -9.88 -3.00
CA GLY A 235 0.46 -8.96 -2.63
C GLY A 235 0.62 -7.58 -3.26
N ALA A 236 -0.30 -6.68 -2.92
CA ALA A 236 -0.39 -5.36 -3.54
C ALA A 236 0.62 -4.34 -2.97
N ARG A 237 1.40 -4.70 -1.96
CA ARG A 237 2.26 -3.77 -1.21
C ARG A 237 3.71 -4.20 -1.25
N ALA A 238 4.61 -3.22 -1.42
CA ALA A 238 6.03 -3.41 -1.18
C ALA A 238 6.29 -3.33 0.33
N LEU A 239 6.94 -4.34 0.87
CA LEU A 239 7.15 -4.52 2.31
C LEU A 239 8.63 -4.57 2.70
N GLY A 240 9.51 -4.01 1.86
CA GLY A 240 10.95 -3.92 2.13
C GLY A 240 11.81 -4.87 1.32
N ASN A 241 11.28 -5.54 0.28
CA ASN A 241 12.07 -6.37 -0.64
C ASN A 241 12.03 -5.86 -2.08
N ARG A 242 10.95 -5.22 -2.51
CA ARG A 242 10.83 -4.52 -3.80
C ARG A 242 10.33 -3.10 -3.54
N SER A 243 11.19 -2.30 -2.92
CA SER A 243 10.84 -1.01 -2.32
C SER A 243 11.64 0.15 -2.90
N ILE A 244 11.05 1.33 -2.93
CA ILE A 244 11.76 2.60 -2.96
C ILE A 244 11.72 3.16 -1.54
N LEU A 245 12.91 3.43 -1.00
CA LEU A 245 13.09 3.91 0.36
C LEU A 245 13.57 5.37 0.35
N ALA A 246 13.16 6.14 1.33
CA ALA A 246 13.60 7.51 1.52
C ALA A 246 13.45 7.97 2.98
N ASP A 247 14.05 9.10 3.30
CA ASP A 247 13.97 9.72 4.62
C ASP A 247 12.61 10.38 4.82
N ALA A 248 11.86 9.90 5.82
CA ALA A 248 10.55 10.44 6.17
C ALA A 248 10.59 11.86 6.78
N ARG A 249 11.78 12.32 7.23
CA ARG A 249 11.99 13.66 7.81
C ARG A 249 12.02 14.77 6.76
N ASN A 250 12.33 14.41 5.50
CA ASN A 250 12.44 15.41 4.43
C ASN A 250 11.03 15.89 4.00
N PRO A 251 10.70 17.18 4.18
CA PRO A 251 9.37 17.71 3.84
C PRO A 251 9.05 17.67 2.34
N ASP A 252 10.05 17.70 1.48
CA ASP A 252 9.87 17.73 0.03
C ASP A 252 9.82 16.34 -0.60
N ILE A 253 10.16 15.29 0.16
CA ILE A 253 10.34 13.94 -0.39
C ILE A 253 9.11 13.39 -1.09
N LYS A 254 7.91 13.72 -0.58
CA LYS A 254 6.64 13.33 -1.20
C LYS A 254 6.50 13.91 -2.62
N ASN A 255 6.79 15.18 -2.78
CA ASN A 255 6.74 15.86 -4.07
C ASN A 255 7.81 15.33 -5.02
N ILE A 256 9.02 15.11 -4.52
CA ILE A 256 10.14 14.57 -5.29
C ILE A 256 9.79 13.19 -5.84
N ILE A 257 9.36 12.26 -4.99
CA ILE A 257 9.04 10.88 -5.43
C ILE A 257 7.82 10.89 -6.38
N ASN A 258 6.76 11.64 -6.07
CA ASN A 258 5.56 11.67 -6.93
C ASN A 258 5.85 12.32 -8.30
N SER A 259 6.65 13.38 -8.38
CA SER A 259 6.92 14.08 -9.65
C SER A 259 8.03 13.43 -10.47
N LYS A 260 9.14 13.02 -9.81
CA LYS A 260 10.37 12.59 -10.50
C LYS A 260 10.47 11.09 -10.72
N ILE A 261 9.76 10.29 -9.93
CA ILE A 261 9.82 8.82 -10.00
C ILE A 261 8.48 8.23 -10.38
N LYS A 262 7.42 8.54 -9.62
CA LYS A 262 6.10 7.94 -9.80
C LYS A 262 5.26 8.61 -10.90
N ARG A 263 5.58 9.86 -11.28
CA ARG A 263 4.86 10.67 -12.29
C ARG A 263 3.34 10.57 -12.12
N ARG A 264 2.88 10.78 -10.88
CA ARG A 264 1.48 10.64 -10.47
C ARG A 264 1.01 11.83 -9.63
N GLU A 265 -0.26 11.82 -9.26
CA GLU A 265 -0.88 12.91 -8.52
C GLU A 265 -0.20 13.13 -7.16
N SER A 266 0.06 14.40 -6.81
CA SER A 266 0.79 14.80 -5.61
C SER A 266 0.06 14.47 -4.29
N PHE A 267 -1.27 14.29 -4.34
CA PHE A 267 -2.04 13.96 -3.14
C PHE A 267 -1.84 12.51 -2.65
N ARG A 268 -1.31 11.62 -3.49
CA ARG A 268 -1.07 10.22 -3.08
C ARG A 268 -0.02 10.15 -1.99
N PRO A 269 -0.36 9.57 -0.83
CA PRO A 269 0.55 9.47 0.30
C PRO A 269 1.57 8.33 0.12
N PHE A 270 2.58 8.34 0.99
CA PHE A 270 3.54 7.25 1.15
C PHE A 270 3.40 6.60 2.52
N ALA A 271 3.83 5.34 2.63
CA ALA A 271 3.69 4.55 3.83
C ALA A 271 4.95 4.64 4.70
N PRO A 272 4.79 4.76 6.04
CA PRO A 272 5.86 4.54 7.00
C PRO A 272 6.14 3.03 7.18
N ALA A 273 7.44 2.67 7.17
CA ALA A 273 7.94 1.41 7.70
C ALA A 273 8.70 1.70 8.99
N ILE A 274 8.24 1.15 10.11
CA ILE A 274 8.80 1.38 11.45
C ILE A 274 9.30 0.08 12.07
N ILE A 275 10.36 0.15 12.87
CA ILE A 275 10.72 -0.94 13.79
C ILE A 275 9.55 -1.20 14.75
N GLY A 276 9.04 -2.44 14.78
CA GLY A 276 7.81 -2.79 15.47
C GLY A 276 7.78 -2.36 16.94
N GLU A 277 8.89 -2.51 17.65
CA GLU A 277 9.05 -2.18 19.07
C GLU A 277 8.83 -0.69 19.39
N TYR A 278 8.99 0.19 18.40
CA TYR A 278 8.79 1.63 18.56
C TYR A 278 7.43 2.13 18.09
N SER A 279 6.53 1.27 17.60
CA SER A 279 5.27 1.70 16.98
C SER A 279 4.43 2.59 17.88
N LYS A 280 4.26 2.23 19.18
CA LYS A 280 3.50 2.99 20.17
C LYS A 280 4.06 4.39 20.49
N ASP A 281 5.35 4.61 20.24
CA ASP A 281 6.00 5.91 20.51
C ASP A 281 5.75 6.92 19.38
N TRP A 282 5.24 6.45 18.24
CA TRP A 282 5.02 7.23 17.02
C TRP A 282 3.57 7.20 16.52
N PHE A 283 2.84 6.11 16.77
CA PHE A 283 1.47 5.90 16.30
C PHE A 283 0.52 5.62 17.46
N GLU A 284 -0.75 5.91 17.27
CA GLU A 284 -1.81 5.55 18.23
C GLU A 284 -2.13 4.04 18.18
N THR A 285 -1.10 3.21 18.20
CA THR A 285 -1.22 1.75 18.23
C THR A 285 0.08 1.11 18.70
N ASP A 286 -0.03 0.01 19.42
CA ASP A 286 1.07 -0.91 19.78
C ASP A 286 1.01 -2.23 18.99
N LYS A 287 0.08 -2.32 18.05
CA LYS A 287 -0.24 -3.51 17.29
C LYS A 287 0.79 -3.77 16.19
N GLU A 288 1.12 -5.02 15.93
CA GLU A 288 1.86 -5.41 14.74
C GLU A 288 0.99 -5.30 13.49
N VAL A 289 1.47 -4.56 12.49
CA VAL A 289 0.84 -4.35 11.19
C VAL A 289 1.86 -4.61 10.08
N PRO A 290 2.25 -5.88 9.84
CA PRO A 290 3.38 -6.19 8.96
C PRO A 290 3.08 -5.94 7.47
N TYR A 291 1.81 -5.83 7.06
CA TYR A 291 1.39 -5.86 5.64
C TYR A 291 0.84 -4.54 5.10
N MET A 292 1.04 -3.41 5.78
CA MET A 292 0.44 -2.13 5.39
C MET A 292 -1.10 -2.20 5.22
N SER A 293 -1.75 -3.06 5.97
CA SER A 293 -3.18 -3.32 5.89
C SER A 293 -4.04 -2.31 6.65
N GLU A 294 -3.45 -1.47 7.48
CA GLU A 294 -4.15 -0.59 8.41
C GLU A 294 -3.53 0.82 8.43
N VAL A 295 -4.38 1.83 8.60
CA VAL A 295 -4.00 3.25 8.76
C VAL A 295 -4.24 3.67 10.21
N TYR A 296 -3.23 4.32 10.82
CA TYR A 296 -3.30 4.82 12.18
C TYR A 296 -2.90 6.30 12.27
N ASN A 297 -3.38 6.97 13.29
CA ASN A 297 -2.93 8.32 13.61
C ASN A 297 -1.45 8.30 14.01
N ILE A 298 -0.69 9.23 13.44
CA ILE A 298 0.63 9.56 13.95
C ILE A 298 0.42 10.48 15.18
N LEU A 299 1.11 10.20 16.28
CA LEU A 299 1.03 11.02 17.50
C LEU A 299 1.27 12.48 17.14
N GLU A 300 0.41 13.38 17.59
CA GLU A 300 0.43 14.79 17.18
C GLU A 300 1.81 15.44 17.37
N LYS A 301 2.46 15.17 18.52
CA LYS A 301 3.81 15.64 18.82
C LYS A 301 4.89 15.14 17.85
N LYS A 302 4.61 14.07 17.08
CA LYS A 302 5.54 13.43 16.16
C LYS A 302 5.33 13.81 14.68
N ARG A 303 4.20 14.39 14.34
CA ARG A 303 3.85 14.71 12.93
C ARG A 303 4.86 15.64 12.27
N LYS A 304 5.39 16.62 13.01
CA LYS A 304 6.40 17.57 12.51
C LYS A 304 7.76 16.92 12.20
N GLU A 305 8.06 15.79 12.86
CA GLU A 305 9.27 15.02 12.63
C GLU A 305 9.18 14.14 11.37
N LEU A 306 7.96 13.89 10.86
CA LEU A 306 7.67 12.95 9.77
C LEU A 306 6.84 13.56 8.62
N PRO A 307 7.20 14.73 8.08
CA PRO A 307 6.39 15.41 7.06
C PRO A 307 6.27 14.58 5.76
N GLY A 308 7.27 13.76 5.44
CA GLY A 308 7.30 12.94 4.22
C GLY A 308 6.27 11.80 4.18
N ILE A 309 5.76 11.37 5.34
CA ILE A 309 4.80 10.26 5.44
C ILE A 309 3.50 10.61 6.16
N THR A 310 3.43 11.77 6.77
CA THR A 310 2.21 12.24 7.43
C THR A 310 1.20 12.67 6.39
N HIS A 311 0.02 12.06 6.41
CA HIS A 311 -1.10 12.46 5.58
C HIS A 311 -1.70 13.78 6.08
N VAL A 312 -2.53 14.43 5.25
CA VAL A 312 -3.16 15.72 5.61
C VAL A 312 -4.08 15.62 6.82
N ASP A 313 -4.62 14.45 7.11
CA ASP A 313 -5.44 14.15 8.28
C ASP A 313 -4.63 13.67 9.51
N GLY A 314 -3.30 13.69 9.42
CA GLY A 314 -2.42 13.28 10.50
C GLY A 314 -2.21 11.78 10.63
N THR A 315 -2.65 11.00 9.64
CA THR A 315 -2.52 9.53 9.65
C THR A 315 -1.35 9.03 8.81
N GLY A 316 -1.04 7.73 8.93
CA GLY A 316 -0.10 7.01 8.08
C GLY A 316 -0.51 5.54 7.91
N ARG A 317 -0.31 4.97 6.71
CA ARG A 317 -0.53 3.55 6.45
C ARG A 317 0.67 2.76 6.94
N LEU A 318 0.54 2.22 8.15
CA LEU A 318 1.61 1.64 8.93
C LEU A 318 2.13 0.32 8.37
N GLN A 319 3.46 0.15 8.35
CA GLN A 319 4.13 -1.15 8.31
C GLN A 319 5.02 -1.29 9.54
N THR A 320 4.78 -2.30 10.38
CA THR A 320 5.73 -2.72 11.42
C THR A 320 6.70 -3.74 10.85
N VAL A 321 8.00 -3.54 11.10
CA VAL A 321 9.07 -4.42 10.66
C VAL A 321 9.74 -5.01 11.89
N THR A 322 9.82 -6.35 11.95
CA THR A 322 10.49 -7.08 13.03
C THR A 322 11.69 -7.86 12.50
N GLN A 323 12.59 -8.22 13.39
CA GLN A 323 13.76 -9.02 13.02
C GLN A 323 13.37 -10.41 12.47
N SER A 324 12.24 -10.96 12.92
CA SER A 324 11.73 -12.26 12.46
C SER A 324 11.07 -12.18 11.09
N THR A 325 10.40 -11.07 10.75
CA THR A 325 9.64 -10.95 9.50
C THR A 325 10.51 -10.52 8.32
N ASN A 326 11.44 -9.57 8.52
CA ASN A 326 12.37 -9.12 7.50
C ASN A 326 13.68 -8.64 8.14
N PRO A 327 14.64 -9.56 8.41
CA PRO A 327 15.83 -9.25 9.21
C PRO A 327 16.73 -8.18 8.58
N ARG A 328 16.89 -8.17 7.25
CA ARG A 328 17.76 -7.20 6.56
C ARG A 328 17.14 -5.80 6.56
N PHE A 329 15.85 -5.69 6.29
CA PHE A 329 15.14 -4.41 6.33
C PHE A 329 15.05 -3.85 7.76
N TYR A 330 14.84 -4.73 8.75
CA TYR A 330 14.91 -4.37 10.16
C TYR A 330 16.29 -3.78 10.53
N LYS A 331 17.38 -4.44 10.15
CA LYS A 331 18.76 -3.95 10.40
C LYS A 331 18.98 -2.57 9.76
N LEU A 332 18.51 -2.37 8.52
CA LEU A 332 18.63 -1.08 7.83
C LEU A 332 17.92 0.04 8.61
N ILE A 333 16.65 -0.18 8.99
CA ILE A 333 15.89 0.83 9.77
C ILE A 333 16.54 1.04 11.14
N LYS A 334 17.11 0.01 11.76
CA LYS A 334 17.81 0.12 13.05
C LYS A 334 19.07 0.98 12.94
N LYS A 335 19.93 0.77 11.92
CA LYS A 335 21.09 1.62 11.66
C LYS A 335 20.67 3.07 11.37
N PHE A 336 19.60 3.26 10.61
CA PHE A 336 19.03 4.59 10.35
C PHE A 336 18.55 5.25 11.66
N TYR A 337 17.89 4.50 12.55
CA TYR A 337 17.49 4.97 13.88
C TYR A 337 18.68 5.34 14.76
N GLU A 338 19.72 4.52 14.80
CA GLU A 338 20.94 4.79 15.58
C GLU A 338 21.57 6.14 15.18
N LYS A 339 21.55 6.45 13.88
CA LYS A 339 22.08 7.69 13.32
C LYS A 339 21.16 8.89 13.52
N THR A 340 19.85 8.72 13.27
CA THR A 340 18.90 9.84 13.13
C THR A 340 17.96 10.01 14.32
N LYS A 341 17.87 9.01 15.19
CA LYS A 341 16.89 8.86 16.28
C LYS A 341 15.44 8.72 15.79
N ILE A 342 15.24 8.45 14.49
CA ILE A 342 13.93 8.19 13.87
C ILE A 342 13.87 6.74 13.41
N PRO A 343 13.05 5.87 14.02
CA PRO A 343 12.97 4.44 13.69
C PRO A 343 12.09 4.16 12.46
N ILE A 344 12.01 5.10 11.51
CA ILE A 344 11.03 5.10 10.42
C ILE A 344 11.69 5.48 9.10
N LEU A 345 11.42 4.69 8.07
CA LEU A 345 11.68 5.05 6.67
C LEU A 345 10.37 5.21 5.91
N LEU A 346 10.35 6.09 4.90
CA LEU A 346 9.34 6.08 3.86
C LEU A 346 9.55 4.83 3.01
N ASN A 347 8.49 4.05 2.82
CA ASN A 347 8.48 2.85 1.98
C ASN A 347 7.37 2.93 0.93
N THR A 348 7.74 2.76 -0.34
CA THR A 348 6.77 2.64 -1.45
C THR A 348 7.21 1.58 -2.44
N SER A 349 6.30 1.12 -3.30
CA SER A 349 6.57 0.09 -4.30
C SER A 349 7.69 0.47 -5.27
N PHE A 350 8.53 -0.50 -5.63
CA PHE A 350 9.61 -0.29 -6.60
C PHE A 350 9.05 -0.43 -8.03
N ASN A 351 8.54 0.67 -8.54
CA ASN A 351 8.05 0.84 -9.91
C ASN A 351 7.87 2.33 -10.21
N GLU A 352 7.68 2.68 -11.47
CA GLU A 352 7.15 3.98 -11.89
C GLU A 352 5.62 3.91 -11.97
N ASN A 353 5.06 3.39 -13.08
CA ASN A 353 3.62 3.16 -13.31
C ASN A 353 3.31 1.73 -13.73
N GLU A 354 4.33 0.95 -14.05
CA GLU A 354 4.25 -0.48 -14.34
C GLU A 354 4.04 -1.32 -13.07
N PRO A 355 3.79 -2.64 -13.19
CA PRO A 355 3.83 -3.54 -12.04
C PRO A 355 5.14 -3.43 -11.25
N ILE A 356 5.11 -3.79 -9.97
CA ILE A 356 6.32 -3.82 -9.11
C ILE A 356 7.39 -4.68 -9.78
N VAL A 357 8.64 -4.21 -9.79
CA VAL A 357 9.77 -4.94 -10.38
C VAL A 357 9.93 -6.31 -9.74
N GLU A 358 9.96 -7.35 -10.55
CA GLU A 358 10.15 -8.73 -10.09
C GLU A 358 11.64 -9.13 -10.14
N SER A 359 12.35 -8.73 -11.21
CA SER A 359 13.71 -9.16 -11.51
C SER A 359 14.71 -8.02 -11.38
N PRO A 360 16.02 -8.34 -11.15
CA PRO A 360 17.08 -7.33 -11.17
C PRO A 360 17.15 -6.55 -12.48
N LYS A 361 16.86 -7.19 -13.61
CA LYS A 361 16.79 -6.51 -14.91
C LYS A 361 15.73 -5.40 -14.92
N GLN A 362 14.51 -5.69 -14.44
CA GLN A 362 13.45 -4.70 -14.35
C GLN A 362 13.81 -3.59 -13.34
N ALA A 363 14.45 -3.93 -12.22
CA ALA A 363 14.91 -2.96 -11.24
C ALA A 363 15.95 -1.99 -11.84
N ILE A 364 16.93 -2.50 -12.59
CA ILE A 364 17.90 -1.67 -13.32
C ILE A 364 17.20 -0.79 -14.35
N ASP A 365 16.29 -1.33 -15.15
CA ASP A 365 15.58 -0.59 -16.17
C ASP A 365 14.71 0.52 -15.56
N CYS A 366 14.06 0.26 -14.42
CA CYS A 366 13.32 1.27 -13.66
C CYS A 366 14.25 2.34 -13.07
N PHE A 367 15.38 1.96 -12.49
CA PHE A 367 16.38 2.89 -11.98
C PHE A 367 16.94 3.81 -13.07
N MET A 368 17.25 3.27 -14.25
CA MET A 368 17.84 4.04 -15.36
C MET A 368 16.87 5.10 -15.91
N ARG A 369 15.57 4.81 -15.98
CA ARG A 369 14.57 5.76 -16.53
C ARG A 369 13.96 6.71 -15.48
N THR A 370 14.26 6.50 -14.19
CA THR A 370 13.78 7.35 -13.09
C THR A 370 14.92 8.13 -12.45
N ASN A 371 14.61 9.05 -11.54
CA ASN A 371 15.60 9.87 -10.86
C ASN A 371 15.91 9.38 -9.43
N MET A 372 15.91 8.06 -9.21
CA MET A 372 16.47 7.48 -8.00
C MET A 372 17.99 7.69 -7.96
N ASP A 373 18.53 7.94 -6.78
CA ASP A 373 19.98 8.22 -6.61
C ASP A 373 20.81 6.95 -6.59
N ILE A 374 20.29 5.90 -5.92
CA ILE A 374 20.99 4.64 -5.70
C ILE A 374 20.04 3.47 -5.98
N LEU A 375 20.60 2.41 -6.55
CA LEU A 375 19.96 1.10 -6.66
C LEU A 375 20.76 0.09 -5.86
N VAL A 376 20.09 -0.64 -5.00
CA VAL A 376 20.65 -1.77 -4.25
C VAL A 376 20.03 -3.06 -4.77
N LEU A 377 20.87 -4.00 -5.21
CA LEU A 377 20.50 -5.35 -5.64
C LEU A 377 21.27 -6.35 -4.78
N GLU A 378 20.62 -6.95 -3.79
CA GLU A 378 21.30 -7.76 -2.77
C GLU A 378 22.52 -7.02 -2.19
N ASN A 379 23.73 -7.52 -2.43
CA ASN A 379 24.98 -6.91 -1.96
C ASN A 379 25.63 -5.98 -2.99
N TRP A 380 24.94 -5.65 -4.07
CA TRP A 380 25.43 -4.74 -5.09
C TRP A 380 24.84 -3.34 -4.92
N ILE A 381 25.66 -2.33 -5.02
CA ILE A 381 25.27 -0.92 -5.04
C ILE A 381 25.57 -0.37 -6.43
N ILE A 382 24.60 0.30 -7.01
CA ILE A 382 24.71 1.03 -8.27
C ILE A 382 24.31 2.48 -7.97
N SER A 383 25.21 3.42 -8.22
CA SER A 383 24.95 4.85 -7.99
C SER A 383 25.25 5.66 -9.24
N ARG A 384 24.56 6.79 -9.36
CA ARG A 384 24.90 7.81 -10.35
C ARG A 384 26.19 8.49 -9.95
N LYS A 385 27.02 8.88 -10.96
CA LYS A 385 28.24 9.66 -10.74
C LYS A 385 27.93 11.08 -10.31
#